data_c9cc817fd320c4ed3ad1a531e8c080a6
#
_entry.id   c9cc817fd320c4ed3ad1a531e8c080a6
#
_cell.length_a   1.000
_cell.length_b   1.000
_cell.length_c   1.000
_cell.angle_alpha   90.00
_cell.angle_beta   90.00
_cell.angle_gamma   90.00
#
_symmetry.space_group_name_H-M   'P 1'
#
loop_
_entity.id
_entity.type
_entity.pdbx_description
1 polymer ?
#
loop_
_entity_poly.entity_id
_entity_poly.type
_entity_poly.pdbx_seq_one_letter_code
_entity_poly.pdbx_strand_id
1 'polypeptide(L)'
;MDASAPILQNADLASLLALAAALGWASGLRLYLVLFLTGGLAYLGWLPFALPAGLQLLAHPAMLAASFALLLVEFLADKVPGIDSAWDAIQAFIRVPAGAALAGAVFGADNATMAAVSALLGGSLAATALATKASVRLAANTSPEPFSNITASLG
;
A
#
# COMPACT_ATOMS: atom_id res chain seq x y z
N MET A 1 15.67 -13.53 -23.75
CA MET A 1 15.80 -12.41 -22.81
C MET A 1 14.41 -11.87 -22.55
N ASP A 2 14.06 -11.77 -21.29
CA ASP A 2 12.78 -11.26 -20.88
C ASP A 2 12.65 -9.79 -21.31
N ALA A 3 11.49 -9.41 -21.87
CA ALA A 3 11.23 -8.05 -22.30
C ALA A 3 11.30 -7.04 -21.14
N SER A 4 11.05 -7.49 -19.92
CA SER A 4 11.14 -6.64 -18.74
C SER A 4 12.56 -6.51 -18.19
N ALA A 5 13.48 -7.40 -18.61
CA ALA A 5 14.85 -7.38 -18.10
C ALA A 5 15.59 -6.07 -18.36
N PRO A 6 15.49 -5.44 -19.55
CA PRO A 6 16.11 -4.13 -19.74
C PRO A 6 15.55 -3.06 -18.81
N ILE A 7 14.25 -3.13 -18.52
CA ILE A 7 13.62 -2.17 -17.60
C ILE A 7 14.20 -2.34 -16.20
N LEU A 8 14.29 -3.59 -15.72
CA LEU A 8 14.83 -3.87 -14.39
C LEU A 8 16.32 -3.59 -14.31
N GLN A 9 17.08 -3.94 -15.36
CA GLN A 9 18.52 -3.70 -15.40
C GLN A 9 18.86 -2.21 -15.49
N ASN A 10 18.01 -1.45 -16.20
CA ASN A 10 18.15 -0.02 -16.35
C ASN A 10 17.32 0.75 -15.34
N ALA A 11 16.53 0.03 -14.52
CA ALA A 11 15.83 0.65 -13.40
C ALA A 11 16.90 1.08 -12.42
N ASP A 12 17.28 2.32 -12.51
CA ASP A 12 18.28 2.87 -11.63
C ASP A 12 17.73 2.98 -10.20
N LEU A 13 18.58 3.40 -9.30
CA LEU A 13 18.21 3.57 -7.91
C LEU A 13 16.99 4.48 -7.76
N ALA A 14 16.91 5.51 -8.59
CA ALA A 14 15.79 6.45 -8.52
C ALA A 14 14.45 5.78 -8.84
N SER A 15 14.42 4.91 -9.86
CA SER A 15 13.19 4.20 -10.24
C SER A 15 12.74 3.24 -9.15
N LEU A 16 13.68 2.51 -8.54
CA LEU A 16 13.36 1.59 -7.46
C LEU A 16 12.90 2.32 -6.21
N LEU A 17 13.53 3.45 -5.88
CA LEU A 17 13.09 4.27 -4.76
C LEU A 17 11.71 4.87 -5.01
N ALA A 18 11.41 5.24 -6.26
CA ALA A 18 10.08 5.74 -6.62
C ALA A 18 9.02 4.66 -6.43
N LEU A 19 9.32 3.42 -6.84
CA LEU A 19 8.41 2.29 -6.62
C LEU A 19 8.19 2.05 -5.11
N ALA A 20 9.28 2.04 -4.34
CA ALA A 20 9.20 1.86 -2.90
C ALA A 20 8.38 2.95 -2.24
N ALA A 21 8.59 4.20 -2.65
CA ALA A 21 7.84 5.35 -2.13
C ALA A 21 6.35 5.23 -2.47
N ALA A 22 6.03 4.85 -3.70
CA ALA A 22 4.65 4.70 -4.15
C ALA A 22 3.93 3.59 -3.37
N LEU A 23 4.59 2.44 -3.20
CA LEU A 23 4.02 1.34 -2.43
C LEU A 23 3.80 1.73 -0.97
N GLY A 24 4.76 2.41 -0.37
CA GLY A 24 4.65 2.87 1.01
C GLY A 24 3.50 3.84 1.20
N TRP A 25 3.43 4.87 0.36
CA TRP A 25 2.36 5.86 0.43
C TRP A 25 0.99 5.21 0.25
N ALA A 26 0.84 4.42 -0.82
CA ALA A 26 -0.44 3.79 -1.14
C ALA A 26 -0.88 2.80 -0.05
N SER A 27 0.07 2.11 0.58
CA SER A 27 -0.23 1.19 1.68
C SER A 27 -0.82 1.91 2.89
N GLY A 28 -0.38 3.13 3.15
CA GLY A 28 -0.96 3.96 4.20
C GLY A 28 -2.40 4.35 3.93
N LEU A 29 -2.78 4.43 2.66
CA LEU A 29 -4.15 4.76 2.27
C LEU A 29 -5.06 3.54 2.24
N ARG A 30 -4.67 2.51 1.49
CA ARG A 30 -5.46 1.27 1.36
C ARG A 30 -4.54 0.08 1.12
N LEU A 31 -4.07 -0.49 2.21
CA LEU A 31 -3.07 -1.55 2.17
C LEU A 31 -3.55 -2.78 1.36
N TYR A 32 -4.74 -3.27 1.65
CA TYR A 32 -5.20 -4.52 1.03
C TYR A 32 -5.49 -4.36 -0.45
N LEU A 33 -5.92 -3.17 -0.86
CA LEU A 33 -6.09 -2.85 -2.27
C LEU A 33 -4.75 -2.86 -2.99
N VAL A 34 -3.72 -2.29 -2.38
CA VAL A 34 -2.36 -2.28 -2.95
C VAL A 34 -1.85 -3.72 -3.10
N LEU A 35 -2.00 -4.53 -2.07
CA LEU A 35 -1.56 -5.93 -2.11
C LEU A 35 -2.29 -6.71 -3.21
N PHE A 36 -3.60 -6.56 -3.28
CA PHE A 36 -4.41 -7.28 -4.24
C PHE A 36 -4.12 -6.83 -5.68
N LEU A 37 -4.07 -5.52 -5.92
CA LEU A 37 -3.83 -5.00 -7.27
C LEU A 37 -2.42 -5.36 -7.75
N THR A 38 -1.41 -5.14 -6.92
CA THR A 38 -0.03 -5.44 -7.30
C THR A 38 0.14 -6.92 -7.60
N GLY A 39 -0.32 -7.77 -6.70
CA GLY A 39 -0.23 -9.21 -6.88
C GLY A 39 -1.10 -9.71 -8.02
N GLY A 40 -2.31 -9.18 -8.14
CA GLY A 40 -3.24 -9.60 -9.18
C GLY A 40 -2.77 -9.24 -10.58
N LEU A 41 -2.27 -8.03 -10.77
CA LEU A 41 -1.73 -7.60 -12.06
C LEU A 41 -0.50 -8.42 -12.43
N ALA A 42 0.35 -8.74 -11.46
CA ALA A 42 1.51 -9.59 -11.69
C ALA A 42 1.09 -11.01 -12.05
N TYR A 43 0.10 -11.55 -11.36
CA TYR A 43 -0.42 -12.89 -11.62
C TYR A 43 -0.97 -13.02 -13.04
N LEU A 44 -1.69 -11.97 -13.50
CA LEU A 44 -2.25 -11.95 -14.85
C LEU A 44 -1.22 -11.61 -15.93
N GLY A 45 -0.02 -11.21 -15.54
CA GLY A 45 1.01 -10.82 -16.48
C GLY A 45 0.77 -9.46 -17.12
N TRP A 46 -0.03 -8.62 -16.50
CA TRP A 46 -0.40 -7.30 -17.06
C TRP A 46 0.59 -6.19 -16.71
N LEU A 47 1.53 -6.45 -15.80
CA LEU A 47 2.54 -5.45 -15.46
C LEU A 47 3.55 -5.32 -16.59
N PRO A 48 3.99 -4.10 -16.92
CA PRO A 48 5.00 -3.88 -17.95
C PRO A 48 6.41 -4.29 -17.52
N PHE A 49 6.57 -4.73 -16.28
CA PHE A 49 7.85 -5.15 -15.72
C PHE A 49 7.61 -6.33 -14.77
N ALA A 50 8.66 -7.10 -14.50
CA ALA A 50 8.60 -8.16 -13.51
C ALA A 50 8.72 -7.57 -12.12
N LEU A 51 7.94 -8.09 -11.16
CA LEU A 51 8.06 -7.66 -9.78
C LEU A 51 9.43 -8.03 -9.23
N PRO A 52 10.04 -7.17 -8.41
CA PRO A 52 11.22 -7.55 -7.64
C PRO A 52 10.98 -8.86 -6.88
N ALA A 53 12.04 -9.64 -6.69
CA ALA A 53 11.91 -10.96 -6.07
C ALA A 53 11.19 -10.91 -4.71
N GLY A 54 11.44 -9.87 -3.92
CA GLY A 54 10.81 -9.71 -2.61
C GLY A 54 9.30 -9.48 -2.67
N LEU A 55 8.78 -9.04 -3.81
CA LEU A 55 7.36 -8.76 -3.98
C LEU A 55 6.61 -9.87 -4.74
N GLN A 56 7.32 -10.87 -5.27
CA GLN A 56 6.69 -11.93 -6.06
C GLN A 56 5.70 -12.75 -5.25
N LEU A 57 5.87 -12.79 -3.94
CA LEU A 57 4.94 -13.47 -3.04
C LEU A 57 3.52 -12.92 -3.16
N LEU A 58 3.37 -11.64 -3.50
CA LEU A 58 2.06 -11.01 -3.64
C LEU A 58 1.23 -11.64 -4.77
N ALA A 59 1.88 -12.20 -5.78
CA ALA A 59 1.19 -12.86 -6.89
C ALA A 59 0.76 -14.29 -6.55
N HIS A 60 1.14 -14.83 -5.40
CA HIS A 60 0.73 -16.17 -5.00
C HIS A 60 -0.79 -16.22 -4.78
N PRO A 61 -1.48 -17.26 -5.27
CA PRO A 61 -2.95 -17.34 -5.11
C PRO A 61 -3.44 -17.20 -3.68
N ALA A 62 -2.71 -17.75 -2.71
CA ALA A 62 -3.08 -17.62 -1.30
C ALA A 62 -3.03 -16.16 -0.84
N MET A 63 -2.02 -15.42 -1.27
CA MET A 63 -1.91 -13.98 -0.94
C MET A 63 -3.01 -13.18 -1.62
N LEU A 64 -3.36 -13.53 -2.85
CA LEU A 64 -4.46 -12.87 -3.56
C LEU A 64 -5.79 -13.11 -2.85
N ALA A 65 -6.04 -14.34 -2.43
CA ALA A 65 -7.27 -14.69 -1.71
C ALA A 65 -7.33 -13.96 -0.37
N ALA A 66 -6.23 -13.95 0.38
CA ALA A 66 -6.17 -13.29 1.67
C ALA A 66 -6.36 -11.78 1.56
N SER A 67 -5.67 -11.15 0.62
CA SER A 67 -5.78 -9.70 0.43
C SER A 67 -7.18 -9.31 -0.07
N PHE A 68 -7.78 -10.11 -0.93
CA PHE A 68 -9.15 -9.88 -1.39
C PHE A 68 -10.14 -9.99 -0.22
N ALA A 69 -10.01 -11.02 0.61
CA ALA A 69 -10.88 -11.20 1.77
C ALA A 69 -10.77 -10.02 2.73
N LEU A 70 -9.54 -9.57 3.01
CA LEU A 70 -9.31 -8.44 3.90
C LEU A 70 -9.79 -7.13 3.28
N LEU A 71 -9.69 -7.01 1.95
CA LEU A 71 -10.24 -5.85 1.24
C LEU A 71 -11.77 -5.78 1.39
N LEU A 72 -12.44 -6.93 1.30
CA LEU A 72 -13.89 -6.99 1.53
C LEU A 72 -14.25 -6.63 2.96
N VAL A 73 -13.50 -7.14 3.93
CA VAL A 73 -13.72 -6.79 5.35
C VAL A 73 -13.53 -5.30 5.57
N GLU A 74 -12.47 -4.72 5.00
CA GLU A 74 -12.23 -3.28 5.10
C GLU A 74 -13.39 -2.48 4.49
N PHE A 75 -13.85 -2.89 3.32
CA PHE A 75 -14.96 -2.23 2.65
C PHE A 75 -16.23 -2.28 3.49
N LEU A 76 -16.53 -3.44 4.08
CA LEU A 76 -17.72 -3.59 4.94
C LEU A 76 -17.58 -2.81 6.23
N ALA A 77 -16.38 -2.81 6.83
CA ALA A 77 -16.13 -2.07 8.07
C ALA A 77 -16.31 -0.57 7.87
N ASP A 78 -15.92 -0.04 6.72
CA ASP A 78 -16.06 1.38 6.41
C ASP A 78 -17.52 1.82 6.35
N LYS A 79 -18.45 0.88 6.15
CA LYS A 79 -19.88 1.20 6.02
C LYS A 79 -20.61 1.18 7.36
N VAL A 80 -19.99 0.67 8.42
CA VAL A 80 -20.64 0.56 9.73
C VAL A 80 -20.12 1.66 10.65
N PRO A 81 -20.97 2.62 11.08
CA PRO A 81 -20.53 3.68 11.98
C PRO A 81 -19.98 3.11 13.30
N GLY A 82 -18.86 3.64 13.74
CA GLY A 82 -18.20 3.18 14.96
C GLY A 82 -17.21 2.05 14.72
N ILE A 83 -17.56 1.07 13.90
CA ILE A 83 -16.64 -0.01 13.54
C ILE A 83 -15.52 0.52 12.66
N ASP A 84 -15.81 1.47 11.78
CA ASP A 84 -14.79 2.07 10.91
C ASP A 84 -13.67 2.74 11.71
N SER A 85 -14.00 3.42 12.80
CA SER A 85 -12.99 4.05 13.66
C SER A 85 -12.12 3.03 14.35
N ALA A 86 -12.72 1.96 14.89
CA ALA A 86 -11.97 0.88 15.52
C ALA A 86 -11.09 0.16 14.51
N TRP A 87 -11.62 -0.11 13.32
CA TRP A 87 -10.89 -0.74 12.24
C TRP A 87 -9.69 0.11 11.81
N ASP A 88 -9.89 1.42 11.63
CA ASP A 88 -8.82 2.33 11.25
C ASP A 88 -7.72 2.40 12.33
N ALA A 89 -8.09 2.38 13.61
CA ALA A 89 -7.13 2.39 14.70
C ALA A 89 -6.26 1.12 14.67
N ILE A 90 -6.88 -0.04 14.46
CA ILE A 90 -6.16 -1.30 14.37
C ILE A 90 -5.27 -1.30 13.13
N GLN A 91 -5.80 -0.85 12.00
CA GLN A 91 -5.08 -0.84 10.74
C GLN A 91 -3.90 0.13 10.75
N ALA A 92 -3.96 1.19 11.56
CA ALA A 92 -2.83 2.11 11.69
C ALA A 92 -1.56 1.38 12.13
N PHE A 93 -1.69 0.43 13.05
CA PHE A 93 -0.56 -0.38 13.52
C PHE A 93 -0.07 -1.36 12.48
N ILE A 94 -0.90 -1.72 11.51
CA ILE A 94 -0.56 -2.69 10.46
C ILE A 94 -0.02 -2.00 9.23
N ARG A 95 -0.64 -0.90 8.82
CA ARG A 95 -0.30 -0.23 7.55
C ARG A 95 1.09 0.37 7.52
N VAL A 96 1.54 0.93 8.63
CA VAL A 96 2.87 1.54 8.67
C VAL A 96 3.96 0.48 8.57
N PRO A 97 3.97 -0.59 9.39
CA PRO A 97 4.95 -1.66 9.21
C PRO A 97 4.83 -2.37 7.86
N ALA A 98 3.61 -2.55 7.36
CA ALA A 98 3.40 -3.19 6.06
C ALA A 98 3.94 -2.32 4.93
N GLY A 99 3.72 -1.01 4.98
CA GLY A 99 4.28 -0.08 4.00
C GLY A 99 5.81 -0.10 4.01
N ALA A 100 6.39 -0.16 5.20
CA ALA A 100 7.83 -0.28 5.34
C ALA A 100 8.33 -1.61 4.75
N ALA A 101 7.64 -2.71 5.04
CA ALA A 101 8.01 -4.03 4.54
C ALA A 101 7.92 -4.10 3.02
N LEU A 102 6.86 -3.56 2.43
CA LEU A 102 6.68 -3.55 0.98
C LEU A 102 7.76 -2.72 0.31
N ALA A 103 8.04 -1.54 0.84
CA ALA A 103 9.07 -0.66 0.29
C ALA A 103 10.45 -1.30 0.40
N GLY A 104 10.76 -1.91 1.53
CA GLY A 104 12.03 -2.61 1.73
C GLY A 104 12.18 -3.82 0.81
N ALA A 105 11.07 -4.51 0.53
CA ALA A 105 11.07 -5.69 -0.32
C ALA A 105 11.42 -5.37 -1.78
N VAL A 106 11.30 -4.11 -2.21
CA VAL A 106 11.71 -3.69 -3.56
C VAL A 106 13.19 -4.00 -3.78
N PHE A 107 14.02 -3.81 -2.76
CA PHE A 107 15.46 -4.09 -2.86
C PHE A 107 15.84 -5.50 -2.41
N GLY A 108 15.05 -6.08 -1.51
CA GLY A 108 15.27 -7.44 -1.06
C GLY A 108 16.56 -7.62 -0.26
N ALA A 109 16.98 -8.87 -0.11
CA ALA A 109 18.17 -9.25 0.68
C ALA A 109 19.48 -8.89 -0.03
N ASP A 110 19.45 -8.71 -1.35
CA ASP A 110 20.66 -8.46 -2.13
C ASP A 110 21.29 -7.09 -1.82
N ASN A 111 20.48 -6.16 -1.32
CA ASN A 111 20.97 -4.83 -0.95
C ASN A 111 20.31 -4.42 0.37
N ALA A 112 20.85 -4.94 1.46
CA ALA A 112 20.27 -4.74 2.79
C ALA A 112 20.23 -3.27 3.19
N THR A 113 21.26 -2.48 2.82
CA THR A 113 21.29 -1.06 3.14
C THR A 113 20.16 -0.31 2.45
N MET A 114 19.97 -0.56 1.15
CA MET A 114 18.91 0.10 0.41
C MET A 114 17.54 -0.41 0.82
N ALA A 115 17.42 -1.68 1.21
CA ALA A 115 16.18 -2.21 1.77
C ALA A 115 15.81 -1.47 3.05
N ALA A 116 16.79 -1.22 3.93
CA ALA A 116 16.55 -0.48 5.17
C ALA A 116 16.17 0.97 4.90
N VAL A 117 16.87 1.64 3.99
CA VAL A 117 16.54 3.03 3.60
C VAL A 117 15.14 3.10 3.02
N SER A 118 14.81 2.17 2.13
CA SER A 118 13.48 2.13 1.50
C SER A 118 12.39 1.81 2.50
N ALA A 119 12.67 0.94 3.48
CA ALA A 119 11.71 0.65 4.53
C ALA A 119 11.41 1.88 5.37
N LEU A 120 12.43 2.66 5.72
CA LEU A 120 12.24 3.92 6.43
C LEU A 120 11.43 4.91 5.59
N LEU A 121 11.75 5.03 4.32
CA LEU A 121 11.03 5.90 3.41
C LEU A 121 9.57 5.46 3.27
N GLY A 122 9.35 4.18 3.00
CA GLY A 122 8.02 3.64 2.80
C GLY A 122 7.16 3.70 4.06
N GLY A 123 7.75 3.38 5.21
CA GLY A 123 7.06 3.48 6.49
C GLY A 123 6.69 4.91 6.82
N SER A 124 7.59 5.85 6.58
CA SER A 124 7.33 7.28 6.79
C SER A 124 6.24 7.80 5.88
N LEU A 125 6.26 7.40 4.61
CA LEU A 125 5.22 7.79 3.67
C LEU A 125 3.87 7.15 4.00
N ALA A 126 3.87 5.89 4.45
CA ALA A 126 2.65 5.23 4.91
C ALA A 126 2.06 5.96 6.11
N ALA A 127 2.90 6.34 7.06
CA ALA A 127 2.48 7.10 8.24
C ALA A 127 1.92 8.46 7.82
N THR A 128 2.58 9.14 6.89
CA THR A 128 2.12 10.43 6.38
C THR A 128 0.79 10.31 5.65
N ALA A 129 0.64 9.29 4.81
CA ALA A 129 -0.62 9.04 4.10
C ALA A 129 -1.75 8.76 5.08
N LEU A 130 -1.48 7.94 6.08
CA LEU A 130 -2.46 7.62 7.12
C LEU A 130 -2.85 8.85 7.92
N ALA A 131 -1.87 9.68 8.31
CA ALA A 131 -2.11 10.93 9.02
C ALA A 131 -2.93 11.91 8.17
N THR A 132 -2.64 12.01 6.89
CA THR A 132 -3.38 12.86 5.96
C THR A 132 -4.83 12.40 5.88
N LYS A 133 -5.06 11.10 5.72
CA LYS A 133 -6.41 10.52 5.68
C LYS A 133 -7.18 10.81 6.98
N ALA A 134 -6.53 10.61 8.13
CA ALA A 134 -7.13 10.88 9.43
C ALA A 134 -7.45 12.36 9.62
N SER A 135 -6.56 13.24 9.18
CA SER A 135 -6.77 14.69 9.27
C SER A 135 -7.94 15.15 8.41
N VAL A 136 -8.07 14.61 7.21
CA VAL A 136 -9.20 14.93 6.32
C VAL A 136 -10.52 14.48 6.97
N ARG A 137 -10.55 13.27 7.53
CA ARG A 137 -11.73 12.75 8.22
C ARG A 137 -12.10 13.62 9.41
N LEU A 138 -11.11 14.00 10.21
CA LEU A 138 -11.34 14.82 11.38
C LEU A 138 -11.87 16.18 11.00
N ALA A 139 -11.29 16.81 9.99
CA ALA A 139 -11.75 18.09 9.48
C ALA A 139 -13.19 18.02 8.97
N ALA A 140 -13.52 16.95 8.24
CA ALA A 140 -14.88 16.74 7.76
C ALA A 140 -15.87 16.51 8.87
N ASN A 141 -15.48 15.74 9.90
CA ASN A 141 -16.35 15.44 11.04
C ASN A 141 -16.61 16.66 11.92
N THR A 142 -15.68 17.62 11.93
CA THR A 142 -15.86 18.88 12.67
C THR A 142 -16.60 19.94 11.86
N SER A 143 -16.78 19.70 10.56
CA SER A 143 -17.52 20.62 9.69
C SER A 143 -19.01 20.47 9.95
N PRO A 144 -19.76 21.59 10.09
CA PRO A 144 -21.20 21.52 10.27
C PRO A 144 -21.95 21.25 8.97
N GLU A 145 -21.28 21.21 7.83
CA GLU A 145 -21.93 21.05 6.54
C GLU A 145 -22.07 19.58 6.17
N PRO A 146 -23.30 19.13 5.80
CA PRO A 146 -23.51 17.74 5.39
C PRO A 146 -22.66 17.29 4.20
N PHE A 147 -22.32 18.22 3.32
CA PHE A 147 -21.49 17.92 2.15
C PHE A 147 -20.10 17.44 2.52
N SER A 148 -19.51 18.03 3.55
CA SER A 148 -18.18 17.63 4.01
C SER A 148 -18.17 16.19 4.50
N ASN A 149 -19.25 15.78 5.20
CA ASN A 149 -19.38 14.41 5.71
C ASN A 149 -19.56 13.42 4.56
N ILE A 150 -20.33 13.78 3.55
CA ILE A 150 -20.54 12.95 2.37
C ILE A 150 -19.22 12.79 1.62
N THR A 151 -18.50 13.88 1.42
CA THR A 151 -17.22 13.86 0.72
C THR A 151 -16.22 12.99 1.47
N ALA A 152 -16.15 13.09 2.79
CA ALA A 152 -15.27 12.27 3.61
C ALA A 152 -15.64 10.79 3.51
N SER A 153 -16.93 10.47 3.41
CA SER A 153 -17.40 9.10 3.25
C SER A 153 -16.99 8.49 1.92
N LEU A 154 -16.94 9.32 0.88
CA LEU A 154 -16.55 8.87 -0.46
C LEU A 154 -15.04 8.75 -0.62
N GLY A 155 -14.29 9.49 0.16
CA GLY A 155 -12.83 9.42 0.18
C GLY A 155 -12.35 8.31 1.10
#